data_6ec41a4b881c8b5070f8cdc012396232
#
_entry.id   6ec41a4b881c8b5070f8cdc012396232
#
_cell.length_a   1.000
_cell.length_b   1.000
_cell.length_c   1.000
_cell.angle_alpha   90.00
_cell.angle_beta   90.00
_cell.angle_gamma   90.00
#
_symmetry.space_group_name_H-M   'P 1'
#
loop_
_entity.id
_entity.type
_entity.pdbx_description
1 polymer ?
#
loop_
_entity_poly.entity_id
_entity_poly.type
_entity_poly.pdbx_seq_one_letter_code
_entity_poly.pdbx_strand_id
1 'polypeptide(L)'
;MPLIILVADDNLGTRLSVSDYLEMSGYSVIVAEDGQEALSKIEKYHPHLLVTDINMPRMDGYELVKKLRQQPSFRLLPIVLLTERATTKERIEGYESGCDVYLPKPFEMDELGAVIRNLVERQLDRKVSFPDSRTASDWDSPSTQENMPAEAIAPNSTAIELTEREKEVLVLLAIGLSNVEIGKKLYRSPRTVEKHVSSLLRKTETSNRAELIRFALKNHLVN
;
A
#
# COMPACT_ATOMS: atom_id res chain seq x y z
N MET A 1 13.37 18.55 3.72
CA MET A 1 14.36 17.46 3.52
C MET A 1 13.88 16.63 2.35
N PRO A 2 14.74 16.25 1.41
CA PRO A 2 14.35 15.35 0.34
C PRO A 2 13.93 13.99 0.90
N LEU A 3 12.96 13.34 0.24
CA LEU A 3 12.52 12.01 0.62
C LEU A 3 13.60 10.99 0.22
N ILE A 4 13.89 10.07 1.10
CA ILE A 4 14.92 9.03 0.91
C ILE A 4 14.25 7.78 0.36
N ILE A 5 14.73 7.28 -0.77
CA ILE A 5 14.30 6.01 -1.38
C ILE A 5 15.47 5.04 -1.35
N LEU A 6 15.23 3.82 -0.92
CA LEU A 6 16.22 2.75 -1.04
C LEU A 6 15.92 1.90 -2.26
N VAL A 7 16.93 1.66 -3.09
CA VAL A 7 16.88 0.81 -4.29
C VAL A 7 17.78 -0.40 -4.09
N ALA A 8 17.20 -1.59 -4.08
CA ALA A 8 17.92 -2.86 -3.95
C ALA A 8 17.74 -3.69 -5.23
N ASP A 9 18.83 -3.99 -5.92
CA ASP A 9 18.84 -4.81 -7.12
C ASP A 9 20.27 -5.34 -7.30
N ASP A 10 20.47 -6.62 -7.60
CA ASP A 10 21.80 -7.20 -7.81
C ASP A 10 22.40 -6.78 -9.15
N ASN A 11 21.55 -6.43 -10.13
CA ASN A 11 21.98 -5.91 -11.42
C ASN A 11 22.41 -4.45 -11.31
N LEU A 12 23.70 -4.19 -11.47
CA LEU A 12 24.28 -2.84 -11.40
C LEU A 12 23.62 -1.86 -12.40
N GLY A 13 23.31 -2.33 -13.62
CA GLY A 13 22.70 -1.48 -14.66
C GLY A 13 21.30 -1.00 -14.26
N THR A 14 20.45 -1.90 -13.82
CA THR A 14 19.10 -1.56 -13.31
C THR A 14 19.20 -0.63 -12.11
N ARG A 15 20.07 -0.97 -11.15
CA ARG A 15 20.27 -0.19 -9.93
C ARG A 15 20.69 1.25 -10.21
N LEU A 16 21.65 1.45 -11.13
CA LEU A 16 22.10 2.79 -11.53
C LEU A 16 21.02 3.54 -12.30
N SER A 17 20.37 2.91 -13.28
CA SER A 17 19.33 3.57 -14.09
C SER A 17 18.15 4.04 -13.23
N VAL A 18 17.71 3.22 -12.29
CA VAL A 18 16.64 3.58 -11.34
C VAL A 18 17.10 4.69 -10.41
N SER A 19 18.33 4.62 -9.89
CA SER A 19 18.89 5.66 -9.01
C SER A 19 18.97 7.01 -9.69
N ASP A 20 19.55 7.06 -10.88
CA ASP A 20 19.71 8.30 -11.66
C ASP A 20 18.35 8.94 -11.95
N TYR A 21 17.37 8.14 -12.38
CA TYR A 21 16.01 8.63 -12.62
C TYR A 21 15.35 9.23 -11.37
N LEU A 22 15.50 8.57 -10.23
CA LEU A 22 14.92 9.04 -8.97
C LEU A 22 15.63 10.29 -8.43
N GLU A 23 16.95 10.37 -8.56
CA GLU A 23 17.71 11.56 -8.18
C GLU A 23 17.34 12.76 -9.05
N MET A 24 17.20 12.56 -10.36
CA MET A 24 16.69 13.60 -11.29
C MET A 24 15.26 14.03 -10.95
N SER A 25 14.47 13.14 -10.34
CA SER A 25 13.12 13.43 -9.85
C SER A 25 13.09 14.14 -8.48
N GLY A 26 14.26 14.44 -7.89
CA GLY A 26 14.39 15.19 -6.63
C GLY A 26 14.36 14.33 -5.36
N TYR A 27 14.50 13.02 -5.46
CA TYR A 27 14.66 12.12 -4.32
C TYR A 27 16.13 11.96 -3.93
N SER A 28 16.38 11.61 -2.66
CA SER A 28 17.69 11.11 -2.24
C SER A 28 17.70 9.59 -2.32
N VAL A 29 18.67 9.01 -3.00
CA VAL A 29 18.70 7.56 -3.23
C VAL A 29 19.80 6.89 -2.41
N ILE A 30 19.46 5.76 -1.80
CA ILE A 30 20.39 4.82 -1.18
C ILE A 30 20.30 3.52 -1.96
N VAL A 31 21.42 2.95 -2.35
CA VAL A 31 21.47 1.71 -3.12
C VAL A 31 21.93 0.54 -2.27
N ALA A 32 21.46 -0.67 -2.61
CA ALA A 32 21.91 -1.93 -2.04
C ALA A 32 22.02 -2.98 -3.16
N GLU A 33 22.95 -3.93 -3.03
CA GLU A 33 23.16 -4.98 -4.03
C GLU A 33 22.48 -6.31 -3.69
N ASP A 34 21.89 -6.41 -2.50
CA ASP A 34 21.10 -7.57 -2.04
C ASP A 34 20.20 -7.21 -0.85
N GLY A 35 19.35 -8.17 -0.47
CA GLY A 35 18.40 -7.97 0.61
C GLY A 35 19.04 -7.82 2.00
N GLN A 36 20.19 -8.42 2.24
CA GLN A 36 20.88 -8.31 3.52
C GLN A 36 21.45 -6.90 3.74
N GLU A 37 22.09 -6.37 2.70
CA GLU A 37 22.59 -5.00 2.70
C GLU A 37 21.44 -3.99 2.77
N ALA A 38 20.35 -4.26 2.01
CA ALA A 38 19.14 -3.44 2.03
C ALA A 38 18.55 -3.35 3.45
N LEU A 39 18.40 -4.48 4.14
CA LEU A 39 17.88 -4.52 5.51
C LEU A 39 18.74 -3.66 6.46
N SER A 40 20.05 -3.83 6.43
CA SER A 40 20.99 -3.03 7.23
C SER A 40 20.89 -1.53 6.96
N LYS A 41 20.76 -1.15 5.67
CA LYS A 41 20.61 0.25 5.27
C LYS A 41 19.24 0.82 5.65
N ILE A 42 18.17 0.02 5.59
CA ILE A 42 16.83 0.44 6.06
C ILE A 42 16.87 0.75 7.56
N GLU A 43 17.47 -0.10 8.36
CA GLU A 43 17.61 0.11 9.80
C GLU A 43 18.45 1.34 10.15
N LYS A 44 19.47 1.64 9.35
CA LYS A 44 20.37 2.77 9.57
C LYS A 44 19.80 4.11 9.12
N TYR A 45 19.16 4.14 7.94
CA TYR A 45 18.81 5.40 7.27
C TYR A 45 17.30 5.70 7.27
N HIS A 46 16.46 4.76 7.69
CA HIS A 46 15.01 4.91 7.74
C HIS A 46 14.40 5.51 6.45
N PRO A 47 14.55 4.86 5.29
CA PRO A 47 14.03 5.37 4.03
C PRO A 47 12.50 5.50 4.08
N HIS A 48 11.97 6.33 3.20
CA HIS A 48 10.53 6.59 3.10
C HIS A 48 9.84 5.60 2.15
N LEU A 49 10.60 4.92 1.29
CA LEU A 49 10.12 3.93 0.34
C LEU A 49 11.25 2.98 -0.04
N LEU A 50 10.92 1.72 -0.27
CA LEU A 50 11.80 0.68 -0.78
C LEU A 50 11.36 0.29 -2.19
N VAL A 51 12.31 0.29 -3.14
CA VAL A 51 12.20 -0.38 -4.45
C VAL A 51 13.18 -1.55 -4.39
N THR A 52 12.71 -2.77 -4.60
CA THR A 52 13.58 -3.95 -4.51
C THR A 52 13.30 -4.95 -5.62
N ASP A 53 14.37 -5.52 -6.19
CA ASP A 53 14.25 -6.71 -7.01
C ASP A 53 13.86 -7.92 -6.14
N ILE A 54 13.27 -8.94 -6.77
CA ILE A 54 12.96 -10.20 -6.10
C ILE A 54 14.19 -11.09 -6.08
N ASN A 55 14.85 -11.25 -7.23
CA ASN A 55 15.95 -12.20 -7.40
C ASN A 55 17.28 -11.57 -6.99
N MET A 56 17.62 -11.62 -5.72
CA MET A 56 18.89 -11.11 -5.20
C MET A 56 19.65 -12.21 -4.44
N PRO A 57 20.99 -12.18 -4.42
CA PRO A 57 21.78 -13.12 -3.62
C PRO A 57 21.60 -12.88 -2.12
N ARG A 58 22.00 -13.82 -1.29
CA ARG A 58 22.01 -13.78 0.18
C ARG A 58 20.63 -13.68 0.83
N MET A 59 19.80 -12.75 0.38
CA MET A 59 18.41 -12.57 0.82
C MET A 59 17.60 -12.04 -0.36
N ASP A 60 16.57 -12.75 -0.75
CA ASP A 60 15.67 -12.34 -1.83
C ASP A 60 14.68 -11.24 -1.40
N GLY A 61 13.99 -10.64 -2.38
CA GLY A 61 13.07 -9.54 -2.12
C GLY A 61 11.85 -9.96 -1.28
N TYR A 62 11.37 -11.19 -1.41
CA TYR A 62 10.24 -11.68 -0.61
C TYR A 62 10.62 -11.86 0.87
N GLU A 63 11.80 -12.43 1.12
CA GLU A 63 12.32 -12.60 2.47
C GLU A 63 12.57 -11.22 3.13
N LEU A 64 13.12 -10.27 2.38
CA LEU A 64 13.33 -8.90 2.84
C LEU A 64 12.00 -8.26 3.24
N VAL A 65 10.99 -8.31 2.38
CA VAL A 65 9.65 -7.75 2.66
C VAL A 65 9.04 -8.40 3.90
N LYS A 66 9.09 -9.72 4.00
CA LYS A 66 8.55 -10.46 5.14
C LYS A 66 9.22 -10.05 6.46
N LYS A 67 10.55 -9.89 6.48
CA LYS A 67 11.28 -9.40 7.66
C LYS A 67 10.89 -7.97 8.04
N LEU A 68 10.73 -7.08 7.06
CA LEU A 68 10.31 -5.70 7.30
C LEU A 68 8.88 -5.62 7.87
N ARG A 69 7.96 -6.45 7.38
CA ARG A 69 6.58 -6.48 7.89
C ARG A 69 6.46 -7.00 9.33
N GLN A 70 7.42 -7.79 9.79
CA GLN A 70 7.51 -8.26 11.18
C GLN A 70 8.05 -7.18 12.13
N GLN A 71 8.79 -6.19 11.62
CA GLN A 71 9.36 -5.11 12.44
C GLN A 71 8.36 -3.95 12.57
N PRO A 72 7.92 -3.56 13.79
CA PRO A 72 6.93 -2.48 14.00
C PRO A 72 7.33 -1.16 13.32
N SER A 73 8.62 -0.82 13.32
CA SER A 73 9.16 0.41 12.74
C SER A 73 9.04 0.48 11.21
N PHE A 74 9.01 -0.66 10.51
CA PHE A 74 9.02 -0.74 9.06
C PHE A 74 7.76 -1.41 8.48
N ARG A 75 6.82 -1.80 9.35
CA ARG A 75 5.59 -2.48 8.93
C ARG A 75 4.78 -1.68 7.90
N LEU A 76 4.85 -0.35 7.95
CA LEU A 76 4.15 0.57 7.06
C LEU A 76 5.05 1.19 5.98
N LEU A 77 6.31 0.76 5.86
CA LEU A 77 7.20 1.22 4.80
C LEU A 77 6.61 0.81 3.44
N PRO A 78 6.37 1.75 2.49
CA PRO A 78 5.94 1.38 1.16
C PRO A 78 7.01 0.59 0.42
N ILE A 79 6.59 -0.48 -0.24
CA ILE A 79 7.49 -1.40 -0.94
C ILE A 79 6.98 -1.66 -2.35
N VAL A 80 7.85 -1.39 -3.33
CA VAL A 80 7.68 -1.75 -4.73
C VAL A 80 8.59 -2.94 -5.03
N LEU A 81 8.00 -4.08 -5.44
CA LEU A 81 8.76 -5.23 -5.93
C LEU A 81 8.92 -5.14 -7.44
N LEU A 82 10.16 -5.22 -7.91
CA LEU A 82 10.52 -5.38 -9.32
C LEU A 82 10.70 -6.86 -9.63
N THR A 83 10.26 -7.34 -10.79
CA THR A 83 10.31 -8.76 -11.11
C THR A 83 10.44 -9.04 -12.60
N GLU A 84 11.27 -9.99 -12.96
CA GLU A 84 11.33 -10.52 -14.33
C GLU A 84 10.19 -11.49 -14.64
N ARG A 85 9.47 -11.95 -13.63
CA ARG A 85 8.45 -12.99 -13.74
C ARG A 85 7.06 -12.39 -13.52
N ALA A 86 6.20 -12.55 -14.51
CA ALA A 86 4.85 -11.99 -14.52
C ALA A 86 3.75 -13.06 -14.37
N THR A 87 4.08 -14.25 -13.82
CA THR A 87 3.07 -15.30 -13.64
C THR A 87 2.06 -14.90 -12.55
N THR A 88 0.82 -15.32 -12.70
CA THR A 88 -0.23 -15.06 -11.71
C THR A 88 0.13 -15.58 -10.32
N LYS A 89 0.82 -16.74 -10.25
CA LYS A 89 1.25 -17.34 -8.99
C LYS A 89 2.25 -16.45 -8.25
N GLU A 90 3.25 -15.94 -8.94
CA GLU A 90 4.27 -15.06 -8.35
C GLU A 90 3.72 -13.70 -7.94
N ARG A 91 2.73 -13.18 -8.68
CA ARG A 91 2.01 -11.97 -8.26
C ARG A 91 1.24 -12.17 -6.96
N ILE A 92 0.60 -13.33 -6.80
CA ILE A 92 -0.09 -13.70 -5.55
C ILE A 92 0.92 -13.76 -4.40
N GLU A 93 2.04 -14.44 -4.60
CA GLU A 93 3.12 -14.57 -3.61
C GLU A 93 3.69 -13.18 -3.22
N GLY A 94 3.89 -12.29 -4.20
CA GLY A 94 4.30 -10.91 -3.96
C GLY A 94 3.34 -10.14 -3.06
N TYR A 95 2.05 -10.23 -3.31
CA TYR A 95 1.04 -9.58 -2.47
C TYR A 95 0.90 -10.25 -1.09
N GLU A 96 1.08 -11.57 -1.01
CA GLU A 96 1.09 -12.31 0.25
C GLU A 96 2.33 -11.98 1.11
N SER A 97 3.46 -11.66 0.49
CA SER A 97 4.64 -11.17 1.21
C SER A 97 4.41 -9.82 1.88
N GLY A 98 3.42 -9.04 1.42
CA GLY A 98 3.04 -7.74 1.96
C GLY A 98 3.63 -6.56 1.21
N CYS A 99 4.02 -6.69 -0.06
CA CYS A 99 4.39 -5.55 -0.89
C CYS A 99 3.17 -4.67 -1.21
N ASP A 100 3.41 -3.40 -1.50
CA ASP A 100 2.34 -2.46 -1.87
C ASP A 100 2.10 -2.44 -3.39
N VAL A 101 3.15 -2.61 -4.17
CA VAL A 101 3.10 -2.67 -5.64
C VAL A 101 4.07 -3.71 -6.16
N TYR A 102 3.62 -4.41 -7.20
CA TYR A 102 4.37 -5.41 -7.95
C TYR A 102 4.52 -4.90 -9.38
N LEU A 103 5.74 -4.62 -9.83
CA LEU A 103 6.05 -4.03 -11.13
C LEU A 103 6.89 -5.01 -11.97
N PRO A 104 6.34 -5.55 -13.08
CA PRO A 104 7.07 -6.49 -13.94
C PRO A 104 8.15 -5.78 -14.77
N LYS A 105 9.30 -6.43 -14.92
CA LYS A 105 10.35 -6.04 -15.87
C LYS A 105 10.03 -6.66 -17.26
N PRO A 106 10.25 -5.93 -18.38
CA PRO A 106 10.72 -4.55 -18.46
C PRO A 106 9.62 -3.53 -18.10
N PHE A 107 10.00 -2.45 -17.43
CA PHE A 107 9.11 -1.34 -17.08
C PHE A 107 9.68 -0.02 -17.60
N GLU A 108 8.82 0.95 -17.84
CA GLU A 108 9.22 2.30 -18.16
C GLU A 108 9.55 3.09 -16.88
N MET A 109 10.60 3.93 -16.91
CA MET A 109 10.99 4.73 -15.74
C MET A 109 9.88 5.68 -15.30
N ASP A 110 9.08 6.22 -16.23
CA ASP A 110 7.92 7.06 -15.93
C ASP A 110 6.82 6.29 -15.21
N GLU A 111 6.65 4.99 -15.49
CA GLU A 111 5.71 4.11 -14.78
C GLU A 111 6.15 3.92 -13.32
N LEU A 112 7.42 3.59 -13.11
CA LEU A 112 8.01 3.49 -11.76
C LEU A 112 7.87 4.82 -11.01
N GLY A 113 8.17 5.94 -11.66
CA GLY A 113 8.03 7.29 -11.10
C GLY A 113 6.59 7.61 -10.69
N ALA A 114 5.60 7.24 -11.49
CA ALA A 114 4.18 7.43 -11.16
C ALA A 114 3.74 6.59 -9.96
N VAL A 115 4.21 5.34 -9.88
CA VAL A 115 3.97 4.44 -8.74
C VAL A 115 4.54 5.04 -7.46
N ILE A 116 5.80 5.47 -7.50
CA ILE A 116 6.50 6.03 -6.33
C ILE A 116 5.80 7.31 -5.84
N ARG A 117 5.48 8.26 -6.73
CA ARG A 117 4.75 9.47 -6.35
C ARG A 117 3.45 9.15 -5.64
N ASN A 118 2.67 8.22 -6.16
CA ASN A 118 1.39 7.82 -5.56
C ASN A 118 1.57 7.22 -4.15
N LEU A 119 2.58 6.37 -3.95
CA LEU A 119 2.86 5.76 -2.64
C LEU A 119 3.33 6.79 -1.62
N VAL A 120 4.17 7.73 -2.04
CA VAL A 120 4.71 8.79 -1.18
C VAL A 120 3.61 9.77 -0.76
N GLU A 121 2.76 10.22 -1.69
CA GLU A 121 1.63 11.11 -1.41
C GLU A 121 0.68 10.49 -0.37
N ARG A 122 0.36 9.21 -0.51
CA ARG A 122 -0.47 8.48 0.47
C ARG A 122 0.14 8.44 1.87
N GLN A 123 1.46 8.37 1.97
CA GLN A 123 2.14 8.40 3.28
C GLN A 123 2.07 9.78 3.93
N LEU A 124 2.21 10.83 3.16
CA LEU A 124 2.11 12.20 3.66
C LEU A 124 0.70 12.49 4.18
N ASP A 125 -0.34 12.07 3.47
CA ASP A 125 -1.74 12.22 3.88
C ASP A 125 -2.04 11.47 5.19
N ARG A 126 -1.45 10.29 5.39
CA ARG A 126 -1.59 9.53 6.66
C ARG A 126 -0.95 10.23 7.85
N LYS A 127 0.19 10.89 7.67
CA LYS A 127 0.87 11.64 8.75
C LYS A 127 0.11 12.89 9.15
N VAL A 128 -0.62 13.51 8.23
CA VAL A 128 -1.44 14.71 8.49
C VAL A 128 -2.76 14.36 9.22
N SER A 129 -3.26 13.12 9.04
CA SER A 129 -4.55 12.69 9.62
C SER A 129 -4.45 12.14 11.06
N PHE A 130 -3.24 11.96 11.61
CA PHE A 130 -3.02 11.60 13.01
C PHE A 130 -2.01 12.57 13.63
N PRO A 131 -2.46 13.68 14.24
CA PRO A 131 -1.60 14.43 15.15
C PRO A 131 -1.25 13.54 16.33
N ASP A 132 0.04 13.49 16.63
CA ASP A 132 0.68 12.74 17.70
C ASP A 132 -0.08 12.90 19.02
N SER A 133 -0.75 11.83 19.46
CA SER A 133 -1.50 11.82 20.73
C SER A 133 -0.53 11.62 21.89
N ARG A 134 0.31 12.61 22.15
CA ARG A 134 1.10 12.73 23.38
C ARG A 134 0.84 14.09 24.03
N THR A 135 -0.40 14.31 24.43
CA THR A 135 -0.76 15.13 25.60
C THR A 135 -2.24 14.87 25.90
N ALA A 136 -2.52 13.87 26.71
CA ALA A 136 -3.80 13.69 27.35
C ALA A 136 -3.55 13.65 28.87
N SER A 137 -3.51 14.80 29.47
CA SER A 137 -3.89 14.98 30.86
C SER A 137 -4.81 16.19 30.91
N ASP A 138 -5.90 16.00 31.62
CA ASP A 138 -6.86 16.99 32.07
C ASP A 138 -7.94 17.46 31.09
N TRP A 139 -9.06 16.77 31.11
CA TRP A 139 -10.38 17.42 31.21
C TRP A 139 -11.33 16.56 32.03
N ASP A 140 -11.66 17.07 33.19
CA ASP A 140 -12.68 16.63 34.13
C ASP A 140 -14.07 16.59 33.49
N SER A 141 -14.87 15.60 33.95
CA SER A 141 -16.30 15.48 33.67
C SER A 141 -17.12 16.62 34.35
N PRO A 142 -18.35 16.94 33.86
CA PRO A 142 -19.47 16.27 34.50
C PRO A 142 -20.66 15.86 33.60
N SER A 143 -21.11 14.68 33.88
CA SER A 143 -22.49 14.17 33.89
C SER A 143 -23.64 14.98 33.31
N THR A 144 -24.41 14.40 32.39
CA THR A 144 -25.87 14.37 32.49
C THR A 144 -26.40 13.07 31.84
N GLN A 145 -27.11 12.30 32.67
CA GLN A 145 -27.89 11.14 32.29
C GLN A 145 -29.16 11.61 31.57
N GLU A 146 -29.57 10.91 30.53
CA GLU A 146 -31.00 10.67 30.29
C GLU A 146 -31.23 9.34 29.59
N ASN A 147 -32.13 8.61 30.18
CA ASN A 147 -32.72 7.29 30.04
C ASN A 147 -33.08 6.79 28.63
N MET A 148 -32.69 5.56 28.40
CA MET A 148 -33.29 4.29 27.97
C MET A 148 -34.62 4.28 27.15
N PRO A 149 -34.92 3.24 26.33
CA PRO A 149 -34.96 1.84 26.80
C PRO A 149 -34.28 0.80 25.89
N ALA A 150 -33.96 -0.31 26.52
CA ALA A 150 -33.46 -1.52 25.93
C ALA A 150 -34.52 -2.26 25.12
N GLU A 151 -34.17 -2.74 23.92
CA GLU A 151 -34.81 -3.90 23.32
C GLU A 151 -33.82 -4.68 22.43
N ALA A 152 -33.75 -5.96 22.81
CA ALA A 152 -33.47 -7.13 21.97
C ALA A 152 -32.18 -7.25 21.17
N ILE A 153 -31.29 -8.07 21.67
CA ILE A 153 -30.17 -8.71 20.99
C ILE A 153 -30.69 -9.69 19.93
N ALA A 154 -30.43 -9.41 18.67
CA ALA A 154 -30.43 -10.40 17.62
C ALA A 154 -29.09 -10.30 16.85
N PRO A 155 -28.47 -11.40 16.39
CA PRO A 155 -27.14 -11.38 15.78
C PRO A 155 -27.21 -10.70 14.42
N ASN A 156 -26.71 -9.48 14.35
CA ASN A 156 -26.62 -8.69 13.11
C ASN A 156 -25.52 -9.24 12.20
N SER A 157 -25.92 -9.94 11.17
CA SER A 157 -25.21 -9.89 9.89
C SER A 157 -25.31 -8.45 9.39
N THR A 158 -24.31 -7.62 9.65
CA THR A 158 -24.21 -6.26 9.12
C THR A 158 -24.08 -6.33 7.60
N ALA A 159 -25.21 -6.24 6.91
CA ALA A 159 -25.23 -6.04 5.47
C ALA A 159 -24.58 -4.67 5.20
N ILE A 160 -23.33 -4.69 4.70
CA ILE A 160 -22.64 -3.47 4.32
C ILE A 160 -23.36 -2.87 3.13
N GLU A 161 -24.04 -1.74 3.34
CA GLU A 161 -24.71 -1.02 2.27
C GLU A 161 -23.70 -0.33 1.36
N LEU A 162 -23.40 -0.97 0.23
CA LEU A 162 -22.61 -0.39 -0.84
C LEU A 162 -23.54 0.28 -1.86
N THR A 163 -23.18 1.50 -2.26
CA THR A 163 -23.84 2.16 -3.38
C THR A 163 -23.56 1.41 -4.69
N GLU A 164 -24.42 1.54 -5.70
CA GLU A 164 -24.22 0.89 -7.01
C GLU A 164 -22.85 1.23 -7.62
N ARG A 165 -22.36 2.48 -7.43
CA ARG A 165 -21.05 2.92 -7.91
C ARG A 165 -19.89 2.28 -7.13
N GLU A 166 -20.06 2.06 -5.85
CA GLU A 166 -19.07 1.35 -5.05
C GLU A 166 -19.00 -0.12 -5.44
N LYS A 167 -20.13 -0.75 -5.77
CA LYS A 167 -20.15 -2.12 -6.27
C LYS A 167 -19.45 -2.24 -7.62
N GLU A 168 -19.74 -1.34 -8.57
CA GLU A 168 -19.08 -1.31 -9.88
C GLU A 168 -17.56 -1.19 -9.74
N VAL A 169 -17.10 -0.28 -8.89
CA VAL A 169 -15.67 -0.10 -8.60
C VAL A 169 -15.10 -1.35 -7.93
N LEU A 170 -15.79 -1.95 -6.97
CA LEU A 170 -15.35 -3.13 -6.24
C LEU A 170 -15.17 -4.35 -7.16
N VAL A 171 -16.11 -4.58 -8.10
CA VAL A 171 -15.99 -5.64 -9.11
C VAL A 171 -14.76 -5.44 -9.99
N LEU A 172 -14.52 -4.22 -10.46
CA LEU A 172 -13.36 -3.91 -11.30
C LEU A 172 -12.03 -3.98 -10.52
N LEU A 173 -12.05 -3.67 -9.22
CA LEU A 173 -10.92 -3.88 -8.32
C LEU A 173 -10.60 -5.37 -8.16
N ALA A 174 -11.61 -6.22 -8.01
CA ALA A 174 -11.45 -7.66 -7.85
C ALA A 174 -10.84 -8.32 -9.09
N ILE A 175 -11.13 -7.81 -10.29
CA ILE A 175 -10.53 -8.26 -11.56
C ILE A 175 -9.05 -7.79 -11.68
N GLY A 176 -8.59 -6.90 -10.78
CA GLY A 176 -7.19 -6.45 -10.75
C GLY A 176 -6.91 -5.14 -11.50
N LEU A 177 -7.95 -4.41 -11.96
CA LEU A 177 -7.77 -3.16 -12.72
C LEU A 177 -7.29 -2.02 -11.82
N SER A 178 -6.32 -1.25 -12.27
CA SER A 178 -5.85 -0.03 -11.62
C SER A 178 -6.93 1.07 -11.60
N ASN A 179 -6.78 2.08 -10.74
CA ASN A 179 -7.72 3.21 -10.68
C ASN A 179 -7.81 3.97 -12.01
N VAL A 180 -6.73 3.98 -12.80
CA VAL A 180 -6.71 4.59 -14.15
C VAL A 180 -7.56 3.78 -15.12
N GLU A 181 -7.41 2.45 -15.13
CA GLU A 181 -8.18 1.57 -16.00
C GLU A 181 -9.66 1.54 -15.61
N ILE A 182 -9.96 1.51 -14.31
CA ILE A 182 -11.33 1.64 -13.79
C ILE A 182 -11.93 2.98 -14.22
N GLY A 183 -11.14 4.06 -14.08
CA GLY A 183 -11.56 5.38 -14.52
C GLY A 183 -11.90 5.44 -16.01
N LYS A 184 -11.06 4.87 -16.86
CA LYS A 184 -11.32 4.74 -18.30
C LYS A 184 -12.60 3.95 -18.57
N LYS A 185 -12.79 2.81 -17.88
CA LYS A 185 -13.93 1.92 -18.07
C LYS A 185 -15.25 2.50 -17.59
N LEU A 186 -15.23 3.30 -16.52
CA LEU A 186 -16.41 3.94 -15.92
C LEU A 186 -16.62 5.39 -16.41
N TYR A 187 -15.79 5.88 -17.33
CA TYR A 187 -15.80 7.27 -17.81
C TYR A 187 -15.65 8.27 -16.66
N ARG A 188 -14.72 8.00 -15.72
CA ARG A 188 -14.46 8.81 -14.54
C ARG A 188 -12.97 9.13 -14.42
N SER A 189 -12.64 10.21 -13.70
CA SER A 189 -11.26 10.50 -13.39
C SER A 189 -10.68 9.46 -12.41
N PRO A 190 -9.38 9.13 -12.49
CA PRO A 190 -8.73 8.25 -11.51
C PRO A 190 -8.91 8.73 -10.06
N ARG A 191 -8.94 10.03 -9.84
CA ARG A 191 -9.21 10.67 -8.54
C ARG A 191 -10.63 10.39 -8.02
N THR A 192 -11.62 10.30 -8.91
CA THR A 192 -12.99 9.92 -8.55
C THR A 192 -13.06 8.46 -8.13
N VAL A 193 -12.36 7.57 -8.86
CA VAL A 193 -12.25 6.15 -8.50
C VAL A 193 -11.58 5.99 -7.14
N GLU A 194 -10.52 6.72 -6.87
CA GLU A 194 -9.82 6.70 -5.58
C GLU A 194 -10.72 7.08 -4.41
N LYS A 195 -11.61 8.07 -4.57
CA LYS A 195 -12.62 8.42 -3.55
C LYS A 195 -13.56 7.25 -3.26
N HIS A 196 -13.99 6.52 -4.30
CA HIS A 196 -14.84 5.32 -4.12
C HIS A 196 -14.07 4.20 -3.41
N VAL A 197 -12.80 3.98 -3.76
CA VAL A 197 -11.94 3.00 -3.08
C VAL A 197 -11.76 3.36 -1.61
N SER A 198 -11.48 4.63 -1.30
CA SER A 198 -11.33 5.10 0.10
C SER A 198 -12.64 4.93 0.89
N SER A 199 -13.79 5.17 0.26
CA SER A 199 -15.10 4.93 0.88
C SER A 199 -15.35 3.45 1.13
N LEU A 200 -14.98 2.57 0.19
CA LEU A 200 -15.06 1.11 0.33
C LEU A 200 -14.20 0.62 1.48
N LEU A 201 -12.92 1.02 1.57
CA LEU A 201 -12.02 0.66 2.65
C LEU A 201 -12.60 1.02 4.02
N ARG A 202 -13.16 2.22 4.15
CA ARG A 202 -13.81 2.69 5.39
C ARG A 202 -15.06 1.87 5.74
N LYS A 203 -15.92 1.58 4.76
CA LYS A 203 -17.18 0.85 4.98
C LYS A 203 -16.95 -0.63 5.32
N THR A 204 -15.87 -1.21 4.79
CA THR A 204 -15.50 -2.61 5.02
C THR A 204 -14.49 -2.78 6.15
N GLU A 205 -14.08 -1.68 6.79
CA GLU A 205 -13.05 -1.65 7.85
C GLU A 205 -11.74 -2.34 7.45
N THR A 206 -11.41 -2.28 6.14
CA THR A 206 -10.17 -2.83 5.60
C THR A 206 -9.12 -1.76 5.44
N SER A 207 -7.85 -2.12 5.65
CA SER A 207 -6.73 -1.16 5.68
C SER A 207 -6.10 -0.93 4.31
N ASN A 208 -6.29 -1.86 3.37
CA ASN A 208 -5.66 -1.79 2.06
C ASN A 208 -6.49 -2.52 0.99
N ARG A 209 -6.12 -2.28 -0.28
CA ARG A 209 -6.80 -2.84 -1.45
C ARG A 209 -6.86 -4.37 -1.44
N ALA A 210 -5.79 -5.05 -1.03
CA ALA A 210 -5.74 -6.51 -1.01
C ALA A 210 -6.71 -7.08 0.03
N GLU A 211 -6.79 -6.46 1.20
CA GLU A 211 -7.79 -6.80 2.23
C GLU A 211 -9.21 -6.54 1.76
N LEU A 212 -9.45 -5.42 1.08
CA LEU A 212 -10.76 -5.10 0.50
C LEU A 212 -11.21 -6.15 -0.51
N ILE A 213 -10.32 -6.58 -1.41
CA ILE A 213 -10.62 -7.62 -2.40
C ILE A 213 -10.89 -8.96 -1.70
N ARG A 214 -10.06 -9.34 -0.73
CA ARG A 214 -10.25 -10.56 0.07
C ARG A 214 -11.59 -10.54 0.83
N PHE A 215 -11.90 -9.41 1.44
CA PHE A 215 -13.17 -9.19 2.12
C PHE A 215 -14.37 -9.33 1.16
N ALA A 216 -14.28 -8.73 -0.02
CA ALA A 216 -15.32 -8.79 -1.04
C ALA A 216 -15.57 -10.22 -1.55
N LEU A 217 -14.51 -11.00 -1.78
CA LEU A 217 -14.60 -12.41 -2.18
C LEU A 217 -15.17 -13.28 -1.05
N LYS A 218 -14.71 -13.09 0.19
CA LYS A 218 -15.18 -13.85 1.35
C LYS A 218 -16.66 -13.63 1.66
N ASN A 219 -17.15 -12.41 1.44
CA ASN A 219 -18.54 -12.04 1.71
C ASN A 219 -19.45 -12.08 0.46
N HIS A 220 -18.96 -12.70 -0.64
CA HIS A 220 -19.71 -12.85 -1.90
C HIS A 220 -20.23 -11.52 -2.48
N LEU A 221 -19.53 -10.41 -2.23
CA LEU A 221 -19.87 -9.11 -2.79
C LEU A 221 -19.45 -8.96 -4.26
N VAL A 222 -18.55 -9.82 -4.71
CA VAL A 222 -18.07 -9.99 -6.09
C VAL A 222 -17.92 -11.48 -6.40
N ASN A 223 -18.21 -11.87 -7.63
CA ASN A 223 -18.08 -13.24 -8.14
C ASN A 223 -16.76 -13.39 -8.89
#